data_384a4a715dae81b42cde64f2abf1f3fa
#
_entry.id   384a4a715dae81b42cde64f2abf1f3fa
#
_cell.length_a   1.000
_cell.length_b   1.000
_cell.length_c   1.000
_cell.angle_alpha   90.00
_cell.angle_beta   90.00
_cell.angle_gamma   90.00
#
_symmetry.space_group_name_H-M   'P 1'
#
loop_
_entity.id
_entity.type
_entity.pdbx_description
1 polymer ?
#
loop_
_entity_poly.entity_id
_entity_poly.type
_entity_poly.pdbx_seq_one_letter_code
_entity_poly.pdbx_strand_id
1 'polypeptide(L)'
;MTIQSKISSCRNIMSEVQSNKSKVDAGSERAKANNTFFDVYNSFLLPTLTAYTIVKQNTEYTFPQEAVNKLKECLDYVTKTLDSKQVLNVSTFRVNSVYARDKISEAWVAHANEITREILDDLGVFKLVSDNKLEIVRLSTAIKGISTWPVTKKQFDDCTLALEVARNLLKTMKFDSEIETFLRKVRDKQATLQDLSDPIIKWIRDNNFEGSIQLSIKT
;
A
#
# COMPACT_ATOMS: atom_id res chain seq x y z
N MET A 1 -7.31 -12.97 -24.57
CA MET A 1 -8.12 -12.84 -23.34
C MET A 1 -7.34 -12.03 -22.32
N THR A 2 -7.88 -10.92 -21.81
CA THR A 2 -7.18 -10.06 -20.83
C THR A 2 -7.17 -10.72 -19.46
N ILE A 3 -6.21 -10.36 -18.59
CA ILE A 3 -6.21 -10.81 -17.18
C ILE A 3 -7.53 -10.47 -16.49
N GLN A 4 -8.08 -9.28 -16.72
CA GLN A 4 -9.34 -8.86 -16.12
C GLN A 4 -10.54 -9.75 -16.52
N SER A 5 -10.60 -10.17 -17.80
CA SER A 5 -11.66 -11.10 -18.22
C SER A 5 -11.51 -12.49 -17.58
N LYS A 6 -10.26 -12.98 -17.41
CA LYS A 6 -9.99 -14.23 -16.68
C LYS A 6 -10.35 -14.11 -15.18
N ILE A 7 -10.01 -13.00 -14.54
CA ILE A 7 -10.38 -12.74 -13.14
C ILE A 7 -11.89 -12.77 -12.94
N SER A 8 -12.66 -12.09 -13.80
CA SER A 8 -14.13 -12.08 -13.74
C SER A 8 -14.73 -13.47 -13.92
N SER A 9 -14.23 -14.21 -14.92
CA SER A 9 -14.67 -15.59 -15.17
C SER A 9 -14.39 -16.49 -13.97
N CYS A 10 -13.16 -16.46 -13.44
CA CYS A 10 -12.79 -17.26 -12.26
C CYS A 10 -13.65 -16.92 -11.02
N ARG A 11 -13.94 -15.63 -10.76
CA ARG A 11 -14.80 -15.23 -9.64
C ARG A 11 -16.21 -15.81 -9.75
N ASN A 12 -16.83 -15.74 -10.92
CA ASN A 12 -18.17 -16.28 -11.14
C ASN A 12 -18.21 -17.79 -10.90
N ILE A 13 -17.26 -18.53 -11.51
CA ILE A 13 -17.20 -19.99 -11.35
C ILE A 13 -16.89 -20.38 -9.91
N MET A 14 -15.99 -19.66 -9.22
CA MET A 14 -15.68 -19.93 -7.81
C MET A 14 -16.88 -19.69 -6.89
N SER A 15 -17.72 -18.68 -7.17
CA SER A 15 -18.95 -18.44 -6.44
C SER A 15 -19.94 -19.61 -6.58
N GLU A 16 -20.10 -20.15 -7.79
CA GLU A 16 -20.95 -21.32 -8.05
C GLU A 16 -20.44 -22.58 -7.35
N VAL A 17 -19.12 -22.82 -7.39
CA VAL A 17 -18.51 -23.99 -6.75
C VAL A 17 -18.58 -23.89 -5.23
N GLN A 18 -18.43 -22.70 -4.65
CA GLN A 18 -18.62 -22.49 -3.20
C GLN A 18 -20.06 -22.77 -2.75
N SER A 19 -21.07 -22.41 -3.54
CA SER A 19 -22.46 -22.71 -3.23
C SER A 19 -22.78 -24.22 -3.25
N ASN A 20 -22.01 -25.02 -3.99
CA ASN A 20 -22.14 -26.47 -4.07
C ASN A 20 -21.24 -27.25 -3.07
N LYS A 21 -20.43 -26.55 -2.26
CA LYS A 21 -19.47 -27.14 -1.29
C LYS A 21 -20.15 -27.97 -0.19
N SER A 22 -21.42 -27.71 0.11
CA SER A 22 -22.19 -28.41 1.16
C SER A 22 -22.54 -29.87 0.85
N LYS A 23 -22.20 -30.38 -0.35
CA LYS A 23 -22.56 -31.73 -0.83
C LYS A 23 -21.37 -32.71 -0.89
N VAL A 24 -20.18 -32.33 -0.41
CA VAL A 24 -18.98 -33.16 -0.51
C VAL A 24 -18.70 -33.87 0.82
N ASP A 25 -18.57 -35.20 0.76
CA ASP A 25 -18.22 -36.05 1.90
C ASP A 25 -16.94 -35.59 2.61
N ALA A 26 -17.03 -35.17 3.86
CA ALA A 26 -15.96 -34.50 4.61
C ALA A 26 -14.74 -35.37 4.94
N GLY A 27 -14.75 -36.65 4.57
CA GLY A 27 -13.74 -37.64 4.94
C GLY A 27 -12.79 -38.05 3.81
N SER A 28 -13.07 -37.71 2.54
CA SER A 28 -12.28 -38.18 1.39
C SER A 28 -11.03 -37.31 1.14
N GLU A 29 -9.95 -37.92 0.59
CA GLU A 29 -8.76 -37.17 0.15
C GLU A 29 -9.09 -36.07 -0.85
N ARG A 30 -10.10 -36.32 -1.70
CA ARG A 30 -10.63 -35.35 -2.64
C ARG A 30 -11.26 -34.14 -1.93
N ALA A 31 -11.99 -34.36 -0.82
CA ALA A 31 -12.55 -33.27 -0.04
C ALA A 31 -11.44 -32.44 0.63
N LYS A 32 -10.37 -33.07 1.12
CA LYS A 32 -9.20 -32.38 1.67
C LYS A 32 -8.49 -31.55 0.61
N ALA A 33 -8.24 -32.09 -0.57
CA ALA A 33 -7.62 -31.38 -1.68
C ALA A 33 -8.48 -30.18 -2.12
N ASN A 34 -9.78 -30.34 -2.24
CA ASN A 34 -10.71 -29.27 -2.55
C ASN A 34 -10.70 -28.16 -1.47
N ASN A 35 -10.75 -28.53 -0.19
CA ASN A 35 -10.69 -27.56 0.91
C ASN A 35 -9.38 -26.76 0.87
N THR A 36 -8.24 -27.44 0.69
CA THR A 36 -6.94 -26.78 0.55
C THR A 36 -6.90 -25.84 -0.66
N PHE A 37 -7.47 -26.24 -1.80
CA PHE A 37 -7.57 -25.38 -2.98
C PHE A 37 -8.35 -24.10 -2.68
N PHE A 38 -9.53 -24.21 -2.04
CA PHE A 38 -10.34 -23.05 -1.68
C PHE A 38 -9.63 -22.15 -0.64
N ASP A 39 -8.95 -22.74 0.33
CA ASP A 39 -8.21 -21.98 1.33
C ASP A 39 -7.07 -21.17 0.68
N VAL A 40 -6.32 -21.78 -0.25
CA VAL A 40 -5.27 -21.08 -1.00
C VAL A 40 -5.86 -19.97 -1.88
N TYR A 41 -6.94 -20.26 -2.59
CA TYR A 41 -7.61 -19.27 -3.43
C TYR A 41 -8.08 -18.07 -2.60
N ASN A 42 -8.81 -18.30 -1.51
CA ASN A 42 -9.38 -17.24 -0.70
C ASN A 42 -8.33 -16.47 0.11
N SER A 43 -7.30 -17.15 0.62
CA SER A 43 -6.31 -16.53 1.50
C SER A 43 -5.19 -15.79 0.75
N PHE A 44 -4.86 -16.23 -0.47
CA PHE A 44 -3.72 -15.68 -1.20
C PHE A 44 -4.11 -15.10 -2.56
N LEU A 45 -4.78 -15.87 -3.42
CA LEU A 45 -5.01 -15.46 -4.79
C LEU A 45 -6.09 -14.39 -4.92
N LEU A 46 -7.26 -14.58 -4.33
CA LEU A 46 -8.38 -13.65 -4.43
C LEU A 46 -8.05 -12.24 -3.89
N PRO A 47 -7.44 -12.09 -2.70
CA PRO A 47 -7.04 -10.77 -2.22
C PRO A 47 -6.02 -10.10 -3.15
N THR A 48 -5.06 -10.88 -3.68
CA THR A 48 -4.06 -10.38 -4.63
C THR A 48 -4.70 -9.91 -5.94
N LEU A 49 -5.62 -10.69 -6.51
CA LEU A 49 -6.35 -10.31 -7.73
C LEU A 49 -7.21 -9.07 -7.53
N THR A 50 -7.84 -8.96 -6.35
CA THR A 50 -8.65 -7.80 -6.00
C THR A 50 -7.81 -6.55 -5.91
N ALA A 51 -6.71 -6.59 -5.17
CA ALA A 51 -5.80 -5.46 -5.03
C ALA A 51 -5.11 -5.11 -6.38
N TYR A 52 -4.66 -6.11 -7.15
CA TYR A 52 -4.14 -5.91 -8.51
C TYR A 52 -5.14 -5.15 -9.41
N THR A 53 -6.41 -5.56 -9.37
CA THR A 53 -7.47 -4.91 -10.17
C THR A 53 -7.68 -3.46 -9.72
N ILE A 54 -7.72 -3.21 -8.41
CA ILE A 54 -7.87 -1.86 -7.85
C ILE A 54 -6.72 -0.96 -8.32
N VAL A 55 -5.47 -1.41 -8.20
CA VAL A 55 -4.31 -0.65 -8.67
C VAL A 55 -4.42 -0.34 -10.16
N LYS A 56 -4.71 -1.34 -11.00
CA LYS A 56 -4.82 -1.17 -12.45
C LYS A 56 -5.97 -0.27 -12.90
N GLN A 57 -7.03 -0.17 -12.12
CA GLN A 57 -8.16 0.70 -12.42
C GLN A 57 -7.95 2.14 -11.97
N ASN A 58 -7.07 2.38 -11.02
CA ASN A 58 -6.89 3.69 -10.40
C ASN A 58 -5.51 4.32 -10.67
N THR A 59 -4.60 3.61 -11.35
CA THR A 59 -3.25 4.09 -11.66
C THR A 59 -2.76 3.60 -13.03
N GLU A 60 -1.78 4.32 -13.58
CA GLU A 60 -0.99 3.92 -14.76
C GLU A 60 0.14 2.91 -14.40
N TYR A 61 0.25 2.51 -13.13
CA TYR A 61 1.34 1.66 -12.67
C TYR A 61 1.38 0.32 -13.39
N THR A 62 2.55 -0.08 -13.83
CA THR A 62 2.78 -1.37 -14.50
C THR A 62 3.58 -2.29 -13.58
N PHE A 63 2.93 -3.38 -13.17
CA PHE A 63 3.58 -4.42 -12.37
C PHE A 63 4.68 -5.16 -13.17
N PRO A 64 5.71 -5.68 -12.48
CA PRO A 64 6.75 -6.51 -13.13
C PRO A 64 6.14 -7.68 -13.89
N GLN A 65 6.60 -7.88 -15.13
CA GLN A 65 6.03 -8.88 -16.04
C GLN A 65 6.10 -10.31 -15.47
N GLU A 66 7.16 -10.62 -14.73
CA GLU A 66 7.31 -11.93 -14.07
C GLU A 66 6.18 -12.19 -13.06
N ALA A 67 5.88 -11.21 -12.20
CA ALA A 67 4.79 -11.32 -11.22
C ALA A 67 3.42 -11.48 -11.91
N VAL A 68 3.19 -10.71 -12.99
CA VAL A 68 1.97 -10.80 -13.80
C VAL A 68 1.86 -12.17 -14.48
N ASN A 69 2.96 -12.74 -14.97
CA ASN A 69 2.96 -14.06 -15.57
C ASN A 69 2.61 -15.15 -14.54
N LYS A 70 3.16 -15.07 -13.34
CA LYS A 70 2.80 -15.99 -12.24
C LYS A 70 1.33 -15.90 -11.84
N LEU A 71 0.79 -14.69 -11.83
CA LEU A 71 -0.63 -14.48 -11.59
C LEU A 71 -1.50 -15.14 -12.68
N LYS A 72 -1.07 -15.05 -13.95
CA LYS A 72 -1.73 -15.74 -15.08
C LYS A 72 -1.67 -17.26 -14.93
N GLU A 73 -0.52 -17.81 -14.56
CA GLU A 73 -0.37 -19.25 -14.30
C GLU A 73 -1.33 -19.73 -13.22
N CYS A 74 -1.49 -18.96 -12.13
CA CYS A 74 -2.45 -19.28 -11.06
C CYS A 74 -3.90 -19.25 -11.58
N LEU A 75 -4.26 -18.27 -12.40
CA LEU A 75 -5.60 -18.19 -12.99
C LEU A 75 -5.86 -19.35 -13.98
N ASP A 76 -4.87 -19.72 -14.79
CA ASP A 76 -4.99 -20.87 -15.70
C ASP A 76 -5.12 -22.19 -14.93
N TYR A 77 -4.43 -22.32 -13.79
CA TYR A 77 -4.60 -23.48 -12.90
C TYR A 77 -6.03 -23.53 -12.33
N VAL A 78 -6.56 -22.39 -11.84
CA VAL A 78 -7.94 -22.32 -11.34
C VAL A 78 -8.92 -22.74 -12.44
N THR A 79 -8.79 -22.17 -13.65
CA THR A 79 -9.66 -22.50 -14.78
C THR A 79 -9.62 -23.99 -15.11
N LYS A 80 -8.42 -24.58 -15.24
CA LYS A 80 -8.25 -26.02 -15.51
C LYS A 80 -8.84 -26.90 -14.42
N THR A 81 -8.66 -26.52 -13.15
CA THR A 81 -9.22 -27.25 -12.01
C THR A 81 -10.75 -27.25 -12.03
N LEU A 82 -11.35 -26.11 -12.39
CA LEU A 82 -12.81 -25.98 -12.47
C LEU A 82 -13.38 -26.77 -13.66
N ASP A 83 -12.72 -26.70 -14.83
CA ASP A 83 -13.15 -27.41 -16.05
C ASP A 83 -13.05 -28.93 -15.87
N SER A 84 -11.95 -29.42 -15.29
CA SER A 84 -11.73 -30.86 -15.06
C SER A 84 -12.52 -31.40 -13.86
N LYS A 85 -13.05 -30.53 -13.00
CA LYS A 85 -13.66 -30.87 -11.70
C LYS A 85 -12.73 -31.69 -10.80
N GLN A 86 -11.42 -31.55 -10.99
CA GLN A 86 -10.38 -32.28 -10.28
C GLN A 86 -9.26 -31.35 -9.82
N VAL A 87 -8.95 -31.34 -8.52
CA VAL A 87 -7.82 -30.61 -7.96
C VAL A 87 -6.55 -31.43 -8.13
N LEU A 88 -5.60 -30.92 -8.92
CA LEU A 88 -4.29 -31.53 -9.16
C LEU A 88 -3.20 -30.59 -8.62
N ASN A 89 -2.17 -31.16 -7.98
CA ASN A 89 -0.98 -30.39 -7.54
C ASN A 89 -1.30 -29.12 -6.76
N VAL A 90 -2.18 -29.19 -5.77
CA VAL A 90 -2.56 -28.05 -4.93
C VAL A 90 -1.36 -27.39 -4.21
N SER A 91 -0.30 -28.16 -3.93
CA SER A 91 0.95 -27.64 -3.37
C SER A 91 1.65 -26.67 -4.31
N THR A 92 1.75 -27.01 -5.59
CA THR A 92 2.32 -26.12 -6.64
C THR A 92 1.46 -24.86 -6.79
N PHE A 93 0.13 -24.99 -6.78
CA PHE A 93 -0.78 -23.86 -6.82
C PHE A 93 -0.56 -22.91 -5.62
N ARG A 94 -0.39 -23.46 -4.40
CA ARG A 94 -0.09 -22.67 -3.21
C ARG A 94 1.22 -21.91 -3.36
N VAL A 95 2.30 -22.58 -3.76
CA VAL A 95 3.62 -21.95 -3.94
C VAL A 95 3.54 -20.81 -4.95
N ASN A 96 2.92 -21.04 -6.11
CA ASN A 96 2.78 -20.01 -7.15
C ASN A 96 1.88 -18.85 -6.69
N SER A 97 0.80 -19.11 -5.95
CA SER A 97 -0.09 -18.08 -5.42
C SER A 97 0.61 -17.20 -4.38
N VAL A 98 1.40 -17.80 -3.49
CA VAL A 98 2.22 -17.07 -2.50
C VAL A 98 3.28 -16.25 -3.22
N TYR A 99 4.00 -16.83 -4.17
CA TYR A 99 5.02 -16.12 -4.93
C TYR A 99 4.44 -14.92 -5.70
N ALA A 100 3.31 -15.11 -6.40
CA ALA A 100 2.64 -14.03 -7.13
C ALA A 100 2.20 -12.90 -6.19
N ARG A 101 1.59 -13.26 -5.04
CA ARG A 101 1.22 -12.30 -4.00
C ARG A 101 2.42 -11.48 -3.54
N ASP A 102 3.51 -12.13 -3.17
CA ASP A 102 4.68 -11.48 -2.60
C ASP A 102 5.33 -10.54 -3.62
N LYS A 103 5.52 -10.98 -4.86
CA LYS A 103 6.12 -10.15 -5.91
C LYS A 103 5.27 -8.96 -6.32
N ILE A 104 3.96 -9.12 -6.39
CA ILE A 104 3.03 -8.02 -6.67
C ILE A 104 2.98 -7.05 -5.48
N SER A 105 2.93 -7.58 -4.25
CA SER A 105 2.95 -6.78 -3.03
C SER A 105 4.23 -5.96 -2.90
N GLU A 106 5.40 -6.59 -3.01
CA GLU A 106 6.70 -5.91 -2.95
C GLU A 106 6.79 -4.77 -3.96
N ALA A 107 6.42 -5.04 -5.22
CA ALA A 107 6.48 -4.06 -6.28
C ALA A 107 5.52 -2.88 -6.06
N TRP A 108 4.30 -3.15 -5.62
CA TRP A 108 3.34 -2.09 -5.33
C TRP A 108 3.74 -1.25 -4.12
N VAL A 109 4.13 -1.90 -3.01
CA VAL A 109 4.54 -1.20 -1.77
C VAL A 109 5.73 -0.29 -2.03
N ALA A 110 6.72 -0.76 -2.79
CA ALA A 110 7.88 0.05 -3.18
C ALA A 110 7.45 1.29 -3.98
N HIS A 111 6.61 1.11 -5.00
CA HIS A 111 6.10 2.21 -5.81
C HIS A 111 5.23 3.20 -5.01
N ALA A 112 4.31 2.70 -4.19
CA ALA A 112 3.45 3.52 -3.36
C ALA A 112 4.26 4.37 -2.36
N ASN A 113 5.30 3.80 -1.76
CA ASN A 113 6.21 4.54 -0.88
C ASN A 113 6.99 5.61 -1.64
N GLU A 114 7.43 5.31 -2.87
CA GLU A 114 8.15 6.27 -3.71
C GLU A 114 7.28 7.48 -4.05
N ILE A 115 6.07 7.27 -4.56
CA ILE A 115 5.18 8.36 -4.98
C ILE A 115 4.60 9.19 -3.82
N THR A 116 4.60 8.64 -2.61
CA THR A 116 4.09 9.36 -1.42
C THR A 116 5.18 9.96 -0.56
N ARG A 117 6.45 9.62 -0.80
CA ARG A 117 7.59 10.01 0.04
C ARG A 117 7.68 11.51 0.23
N GLU A 118 7.71 12.28 -0.86
CA GLU A 118 7.91 13.72 -0.84
C GLU A 118 6.83 14.42 0.01
N ILE A 119 5.56 14.14 -0.28
CA ILE A 119 4.45 14.78 0.45
C ILE A 119 4.41 14.37 1.93
N LEU A 120 4.80 13.13 2.26
CA LEU A 120 4.89 12.69 3.65
C LEU A 120 6.06 13.36 4.38
N ASP A 121 7.16 13.59 3.69
CA ASP A 121 8.31 14.33 4.20
C ASP A 121 7.94 15.78 4.49
N ASP A 122 7.23 16.45 3.58
CA ASP A 122 6.77 17.82 3.75
C ASP A 122 5.75 17.94 4.88
N LEU A 123 4.78 17.03 4.97
CA LEU A 123 3.86 16.96 6.11
C LEU A 123 4.60 16.74 7.43
N GLY A 124 5.69 15.96 7.43
CA GLY A 124 6.55 15.76 8.59
C GLY A 124 7.21 17.03 9.07
N VAL A 125 7.70 17.86 8.15
CA VAL A 125 8.26 19.20 8.44
C VAL A 125 7.15 20.13 8.95
N PHE A 126 6.03 20.16 8.22
CA PHE A 126 4.89 20.99 8.59
C PHE A 126 4.35 20.71 10.00
N LYS A 127 4.32 19.43 10.39
CA LYS A 127 3.89 19.03 11.74
C LYS A 127 4.68 19.68 12.87
N LEU A 128 5.95 20.06 12.64
CA LEU A 128 6.78 20.70 13.67
C LEU A 128 6.24 22.08 14.08
N VAL A 129 5.70 22.80 13.10
CA VAL A 129 5.33 24.22 13.24
C VAL A 129 3.83 24.49 13.20
N SER A 130 3.02 23.46 12.94
CA SER A 130 1.56 23.60 12.85
C SER A 130 0.86 23.37 14.18
N ASP A 131 -0.17 24.16 14.45
CA ASP A 131 -1.10 23.92 15.57
C ASP A 131 -2.03 22.73 15.31
N ASN A 132 -2.24 22.38 14.03
CA ASN A 132 -3.12 21.29 13.60
C ASN A 132 -2.41 19.93 13.48
N LYS A 133 -1.58 19.58 14.47
CA LYS A 133 -0.78 18.32 14.45
C LYS A 133 -1.62 17.06 14.27
N LEU A 134 -2.84 17.03 14.82
CA LEU A 134 -3.75 15.88 14.70
C LEU A 134 -4.23 15.68 13.27
N GLU A 135 -4.56 16.77 12.57
CA GLU A 135 -4.99 16.70 11.17
C GLU A 135 -3.86 16.20 10.28
N ILE A 136 -2.63 16.69 10.48
CA ILE A 136 -1.46 16.24 9.72
C ILE A 136 -1.21 14.75 9.95
N VAL A 137 -1.38 14.25 11.18
CA VAL A 137 -1.26 12.82 11.48
C VAL A 137 -2.32 12.01 10.74
N ARG A 138 -3.58 12.49 10.69
CA ARG A 138 -4.67 11.83 9.95
C ARG A 138 -4.36 11.77 8.45
N LEU A 139 -3.95 12.89 7.84
CA LEU A 139 -3.55 12.95 6.43
C LEU A 139 -2.39 11.99 6.14
N SER A 140 -1.34 12.03 6.96
CA SER A 140 -0.19 11.13 6.79
C SER A 140 -0.57 9.66 6.92
N THR A 141 -1.49 9.32 7.82
CA THR A 141 -1.98 7.96 8.00
C THR A 141 -2.79 7.48 6.80
N ALA A 142 -3.70 8.33 6.28
CA ALA A 142 -4.49 8.02 5.09
C ALA A 142 -3.60 7.85 3.85
N ILE A 143 -2.59 8.73 3.66
CA ILE A 143 -1.64 8.64 2.55
C ILE A 143 -0.81 7.35 2.65
N LYS A 144 -0.31 6.99 3.84
CA LYS A 144 0.43 5.74 4.06
C LYS A 144 -0.43 4.48 3.85
N GLY A 145 -1.74 4.60 3.97
CA GLY A 145 -2.66 3.48 3.78
C GLY A 145 -2.54 2.80 2.41
N ILE A 146 -2.16 3.55 1.37
CA ILE A 146 -1.97 3.01 0.01
C ILE A 146 -0.79 2.03 -0.09
N SER A 147 0.20 2.13 0.81
CA SER A 147 1.36 1.22 0.86
C SER A 147 1.08 -0.08 1.60
N THR A 148 -0.13 -0.30 2.12
CA THR A 148 -0.54 -1.58 2.71
C THR A 148 -0.98 -2.56 1.63
N TRP A 149 -0.64 -3.85 1.82
CA TRP A 149 -1.10 -4.89 0.91
C TRP A 149 -1.88 -5.99 1.65
N PRO A 150 -3.00 -6.46 1.13
CA PRO A 150 -3.69 -6.02 -0.10
C PRO A 150 -4.36 -4.65 0.06
N VAL A 151 -4.15 -3.77 -0.92
CA VAL A 151 -4.77 -2.45 -0.93
C VAL A 151 -6.26 -2.55 -1.28
N THR A 152 -7.09 -1.78 -0.58
CA THR A 152 -8.54 -1.73 -0.80
C THR A 152 -8.95 -0.47 -1.57
N LYS A 153 -10.13 -0.48 -2.18
CA LYS A 153 -10.69 0.69 -2.87
C LYS A 153 -10.83 1.88 -1.89
N LYS A 154 -11.27 1.60 -0.66
CA LYS A 154 -11.40 2.64 0.37
C LYS A 154 -10.05 3.31 0.67
N GLN A 155 -8.97 2.52 0.82
CA GLN A 155 -7.63 3.08 1.05
C GLN A 155 -7.16 3.97 -0.12
N PHE A 156 -7.50 3.59 -1.36
CA PHE A 156 -7.23 4.42 -2.53
C PHE A 156 -7.99 5.76 -2.48
N ASP A 157 -9.28 5.71 -2.19
CA ASP A 157 -10.13 6.90 -2.13
C ASP A 157 -9.70 7.82 -0.97
N ASP A 158 -9.46 7.25 0.21
CA ASP A 158 -8.96 7.98 1.39
C ASP A 158 -7.60 8.63 1.11
N CYS A 159 -6.68 7.92 0.43
CA CYS A 159 -5.38 8.46 0.04
C CYS A 159 -5.52 9.61 -0.97
N THR A 160 -6.35 9.46 -2.00
CA THR A 160 -6.56 10.48 -3.03
C THR A 160 -7.09 11.77 -2.41
N LEU A 161 -8.10 11.66 -1.53
CA LEU A 161 -8.64 12.81 -0.81
C LEU A 161 -7.58 13.45 0.11
N ALA A 162 -6.84 12.63 0.85
CA ALA A 162 -5.80 13.12 1.76
C ALA A 162 -4.66 13.81 1.00
N LEU A 163 -4.27 13.33 -0.18
CA LEU A 163 -3.28 13.96 -1.04
C LEU A 163 -3.73 15.35 -1.54
N GLU A 164 -4.99 15.49 -1.90
CA GLU A 164 -5.56 16.77 -2.32
C GLU A 164 -5.54 17.78 -1.17
N VAL A 165 -6.04 17.39 0.01
CA VAL A 165 -6.05 18.23 1.21
C VAL A 165 -4.61 18.59 1.63
N ALA A 166 -3.69 17.62 1.65
CA ALA A 166 -2.30 17.84 2.00
C ALA A 166 -1.60 18.83 1.05
N ARG A 167 -1.79 18.70 -0.27
CA ARG A 167 -1.24 19.64 -1.26
C ARG A 167 -1.78 21.05 -1.06
N ASN A 168 -3.07 21.21 -0.77
CA ASN A 168 -3.65 22.51 -0.50
C ASN A 168 -3.11 23.11 0.80
N LEU A 169 -2.96 22.29 1.84
CA LEU A 169 -2.37 22.70 3.11
C LEU A 169 -0.91 23.16 2.93
N LEU A 170 -0.09 22.40 2.23
CA LEU A 170 1.32 22.73 1.97
C LEU A 170 1.50 23.98 1.09
N LYS A 171 0.57 24.28 0.17
CA LYS A 171 0.59 25.51 -0.62
C LYS A 171 0.42 26.78 0.22
N THR A 172 -0.23 26.69 1.37
CA THR A 172 -0.40 27.83 2.30
C THR A 172 0.88 28.18 3.06
N MET A 173 1.87 27.26 3.04
CA MET A 173 3.14 27.42 3.74
C MET A 173 4.26 27.73 2.74
N LYS A 174 4.72 28.95 2.76
CA LYS A 174 5.92 29.37 2.04
C LYS A 174 7.02 29.59 3.09
N PHE A 175 7.84 28.56 3.28
CA PHE A 175 9.12 28.75 3.98
C PHE A 175 10.17 29.21 2.98
N ASP A 176 11.07 30.07 3.42
CA ASP A 176 12.32 30.27 2.72
C ASP A 176 13.11 28.97 2.71
N SER A 177 13.88 28.72 1.66
CA SER A 177 14.61 27.46 1.48
C SER A 177 15.57 27.15 2.63
N GLU A 178 16.09 28.17 3.29
CA GLU A 178 16.98 28.03 4.45
C GLU A 178 16.20 27.54 5.68
N ILE A 179 15.02 28.09 5.93
CA ILE A 179 14.12 27.68 7.02
C ILE A 179 13.64 26.24 6.80
N GLU A 180 13.25 25.92 5.57
CA GLU A 180 12.83 24.56 5.21
C GLU A 180 13.95 23.54 5.46
N THR A 181 15.18 23.85 5.01
CA THR A 181 16.36 23.01 5.23
C THR A 181 16.62 22.80 6.72
N PHE A 182 16.53 23.84 7.51
CA PHE A 182 16.67 23.76 8.95
C PHE A 182 15.61 22.87 9.59
N LEU A 183 14.34 23.06 9.25
CA LEU A 183 13.23 22.26 9.77
C LEU A 183 13.35 20.77 9.39
N ARG A 184 13.85 20.45 8.18
CA ARG A 184 14.16 19.07 7.79
C ARG A 184 15.24 18.47 8.71
N LYS A 185 16.31 19.21 8.99
CA LYS A 185 17.35 18.77 9.94
C LYS A 185 16.81 18.59 11.36
N VAL A 186 15.91 19.47 11.82
CA VAL A 186 15.25 19.33 13.13
C VAL A 186 14.40 18.05 13.19
N ARG A 187 13.60 17.80 12.16
CA ARG A 187 12.81 16.57 12.03
C ARG A 187 13.67 15.32 12.14
N ASP A 188 14.80 15.32 11.44
CA ASP A 188 15.72 14.19 11.33
C ASP A 188 16.68 14.09 12.52
N LYS A 189 16.56 15.01 13.50
CA LYS A 189 17.44 15.13 14.69
C LYS A 189 18.92 15.34 14.31
N GLN A 190 19.14 16.03 13.21
CA GLN A 190 20.48 16.37 12.67
C GLN A 190 20.84 17.85 12.79
N ALA A 191 19.89 18.68 13.25
CA ALA A 191 20.13 20.11 13.46
C ALA A 191 21.18 20.33 14.54
N THR A 192 22.09 21.25 14.28
CA THR A 192 23.18 21.66 15.18
C THR A 192 23.09 23.17 15.45
N LEU A 193 23.90 23.66 16.39
CA LEU A 193 24.02 25.11 16.65
C LEU A 193 24.53 25.88 15.42
N GLN A 194 25.30 25.23 14.55
CA GLN A 194 25.83 25.85 13.33
C GLN A 194 24.74 26.08 12.28
N ASP A 195 23.61 25.40 12.38
CA ASP A 195 22.46 25.56 11.50
C ASP A 195 21.57 26.75 11.91
N LEU A 196 21.85 27.42 13.05
CA LEU A 196 21.11 28.57 13.55
C LEU A 196 21.70 29.88 12.98
N SER A 197 21.35 30.20 11.75
CA SER A 197 21.68 31.50 11.14
C SER A 197 20.74 32.63 11.67
N ASP A 198 21.14 33.88 11.45
CA ASP A 198 20.33 35.03 11.85
C ASP A 198 18.90 35.00 11.28
N PRO A 199 18.66 34.66 10.00
CA PRO A 199 17.32 34.49 9.46
C PRO A 199 16.50 33.42 10.19
N ILE A 200 17.10 32.29 10.52
CA ILE A 200 16.43 31.20 11.26
C ILE A 200 16.08 31.62 12.68
N ILE A 201 17.02 32.27 13.39
CA ILE A 201 16.80 32.78 14.74
C ILE A 201 15.67 33.82 14.74
N LYS A 202 15.66 34.72 13.77
CA LYS A 202 14.59 35.70 13.60
C LYS A 202 13.26 35.02 13.36
N TRP A 203 13.21 34.06 12.44
CA TRP A 203 11.99 33.28 12.12
C TRP A 203 11.44 32.54 13.36
N ILE A 204 12.31 31.91 14.16
CA ILE A 204 11.95 31.22 15.41
C ILE A 204 11.24 32.20 16.37
N ARG A 205 11.79 33.40 16.55
CA ARG A 205 11.23 34.44 17.40
C ARG A 205 9.90 34.98 16.89
N ASP A 206 9.85 35.33 15.62
CA ASP A 206 8.66 35.88 14.98
C ASP A 206 7.46 34.91 15.02
N ASN A 207 7.71 33.61 15.12
CA ASN A 207 6.69 32.55 15.21
C ASN A 207 6.53 31.95 16.64
N ASN A 208 7.17 32.49 17.65
CA ASN A 208 7.10 32.05 19.06
C ASN A 208 7.52 30.58 19.26
N PHE A 209 8.48 30.07 18.49
CA PHE A 209 8.98 28.70 18.63
C PHE A 209 10.18 28.56 19.59
N GLU A 210 10.57 29.61 20.30
CA GLU A 210 11.73 29.60 21.20
C GLU A 210 11.64 28.50 22.27
N GLY A 211 10.45 28.27 22.84
CA GLY A 211 10.20 27.20 23.80
C GLY A 211 10.00 25.80 23.23
N SER A 212 9.87 25.68 21.90
CA SER A 212 9.58 24.42 21.23
C SER A 212 10.82 23.71 20.68
N ILE A 213 11.93 24.44 20.57
CA ILE A 213 13.20 23.92 20.05
C ILE A 213 14.13 23.60 21.22
N GLN A 214 14.34 22.30 21.46
CA GLN A 214 15.29 21.82 22.47
C GLN A 214 16.57 21.36 21.80
N LEU A 215 17.69 21.93 22.21
CA LEU A 215 19.04 21.50 21.79
C LEU A 215 19.58 20.51 22.83
N SER A 216 19.95 19.31 22.38
CA SER A 216 20.61 18.33 23.22
C SER A 216 22.09 18.21 22.85
N ILE A 217 22.98 18.19 23.85
CA ILE A 217 24.39 17.90 23.62
C ILE A 217 24.53 16.37 23.51
N LYS A 218 24.99 15.90 22.36
CA LYS A 218 25.43 14.50 22.23
C LYS A 218 26.82 14.40 22.87
N THR A 219 26.90 13.74 24.01
CA THR A 219 28.16 13.28 24.62
C THR A 219 28.62 11.98 23.97
#